data_bf78dfb35ab339764a1e2cdefc3e96fa
#
_entry.id   bf78dfb35ab339764a1e2cdefc3e96fa
#
_cell.length_a   1.000
_cell.length_b   1.000
_cell.length_c   1.000
_cell.angle_alpha   90.00
_cell.angle_beta   90.00
_cell.angle_gamma   90.00
#
_symmetry.space_group_name_H-M   'P 1'
#
loop_
_entity.id
_entity.type
_entity.pdbx_description
1 polymer ?
#
loop_
_entity_poly.entity_id
_entity_poly.type
_entity_poly.pdbx_seq_one_letter_code
_entity_poly.pdbx_strand_id
1 'polypeptide(L)'
;MEKKPKICILRWEEGQVLPAQLQLESLPGNSTNPDSYPFEVMMLRVKGANMDTIEANPCQEMLDKFIAVCKDLAEQGVKAITTSCGFTAYYQEGLAAAVPELVFTSALLQVPFVQTMVGPNRKVAVLTANKNHLREEHLQRAKITDRDHLVILSLHDQPEWGRIYTHPNEEFD
;
A
#
# COMPACT_ATOMS: atom_id res chain seq x y z
N MET A 1 -10.52 -4.99 30.25
CA MET A 1 -10.74 -4.27 28.99
C MET A 1 -9.75 -4.84 27.99
N GLU A 2 -10.24 -5.51 26.98
CA GLU A 2 -9.44 -6.00 25.87
C GLU A 2 -8.77 -4.81 25.15
N LYS A 3 -7.45 -4.82 25.01
CA LYS A 3 -6.73 -3.75 24.31
C LYS A 3 -7.01 -3.89 22.81
N LYS A 4 -7.84 -3.03 22.26
CA LYS A 4 -8.04 -2.97 20.81
C LYS A 4 -6.71 -2.64 20.10
N PRO A 5 -6.44 -3.25 18.93
CA PRO A 5 -5.28 -2.92 18.11
C PRO A 5 -5.19 -1.42 17.84
N LYS A 6 -3.97 -0.87 17.85
CA LYS A 6 -3.73 0.57 17.64
C LYS A 6 -3.34 0.90 16.19
N ILE A 7 -2.99 -0.11 15.40
CA ILE A 7 -2.61 0.01 14.01
C ILE A 7 -3.62 -0.77 13.16
N CYS A 8 -4.08 -0.16 12.08
CA CYS A 8 -4.92 -0.82 11.09
C CYS A 8 -4.24 -0.84 9.72
N ILE A 9 -4.29 -1.99 9.06
CA ILE A 9 -3.83 -2.20 7.68
C ILE A 9 -5.06 -2.36 6.79
N LEU A 10 -5.29 -1.39 5.90
CA LEU A 10 -6.37 -1.45 4.92
C LEU A 10 -5.96 -2.35 3.75
N ARG A 11 -6.85 -3.23 3.35
CA ARG A 11 -6.65 -4.23 2.30
C ARG A 11 -7.70 -4.08 1.22
N TRP A 12 -7.45 -4.70 0.07
CA TRP A 12 -8.44 -4.79 -1.00
C TRP A 12 -9.68 -5.56 -0.58
N GLU A 13 -10.80 -5.30 -1.26
CA GLU A 13 -12.09 -5.95 -1.02
C GLU A 13 -11.97 -7.48 -1.10
N GLU A 14 -12.80 -8.17 -0.34
CA GLU A 14 -12.91 -9.63 -0.38
C GLU A 14 -13.22 -10.11 -1.80
N GLY A 15 -12.52 -11.15 -2.25
CA GLY A 15 -12.67 -11.70 -3.60
C GLY A 15 -12.00 -10.89 -4.72
N GLN A 16 -11.40 -9.74 -4.41
CA GLN A 16 -10.68 -8.91 -5.40
C GLN A 16 -9.17 -9.17 -5.47
N VAL A 17 -8.65 -9.99 -4.55
CA VAL A 17 -7.26 -10.44 -4.55
C VAL A 17 -7.17 -11.75 -5.33
N LEU A 18 -6.25 -11.82 -6.28
CA LEU A 18 -6.05 -13.04 -7.09
C LEU A 18 -5.62 -14.21 -6.19
N PRO A 19 -6.02 -15.46 -6.49
CA PRO A 19 -5.65 -16.64 -5.69
C PRO A 19 -4.14 -16.77 -5.48
N ALA A 20 -3.34 -16.53 -6.50
CA ALA A 20 -1.89 -16.53 -6.43
C ALA A 20 -1.34 -15.47 -5.42
N GLN A 21 -1.96 -14.28 -5.36
CA GLN A 21 -1.60 -13.26 -4.37
C GLN A 21 -2.01 -13.65 -2.94
N LEU A 22 -3.13 -14.37 -2.79
CA LEU A 22 -3.57 -14.86 -1.47
C LEU A 22 -2.55 -15.82 -0.85
N GLN A 23 -1.83 -16.61 -1.65
CA GLN A 23 -0.74 -17.46 -1.16
C GLN A 23 0.37 -16.61 -0.54
N LEU A 24 0.72 -15.48 -1.18
CA LEU A 24 1.73 -14.56 -0.64
C LEU A 24 1.31 -13.94 0.68
N GLU A 25 0.00 -13.73 0.90
CA GLU A 25 -0.52 -13.16 2.16
C GLU A 25 -0.27 -14.06 3.38
N SER A 26 -0.07 -15.36 3.19
CA SER A 26 0.24 -16.32 4.28
C SER A 26 1.71 -16.42 4.63
N LEU A 27 2.60 -15.82 3.82
CA LEU A 27 4.04 -15.94 4.04
C LEU A 27 4.50 -15.13 5.25
N PRO A 28 5.43 -15.68 6.06
CA PRO A 28 6.08 -14.92 7.12
C PRO A 28 6.76 -13.66 6.59
N GLY A 29 6.54 -12.52 7.26
CA GLY A 29 7.08 -11.22 6.85
C GLY A 29 6.21 -10.47 5.83
N ASN A 30 5.16 -11.08 5.27
CA ASN A 30 4.20 -10.35 4.44
C ASN A 30 3.39 -9.37 5.31
N SER A 31 3.21 -8.15 4.81
CA SER A 31 2.51 -7.08 5.55
C SER A 31 1.02 -7.36 5.80
N THR A 32 0.42 -8.28 5.07
CA THR A 32 -0.98 -8.69 5.25
C THR A 32 -1.14 -9.98 6.06
N ASN A 33 -0.03 -10.56 6.52
CA ASN A 33 -0.03 -11.67 7.46
C ASN A 33 0.05 -11.14 8.91
N PRO A 34 -0.99 -11.32 9.76
CA PRO A 34 -0.95 -10.87 11.15
C PRO A 34 0.23 -11.44 11.95
N ASP A 35 0.65 -12.67 11.64
CA ASP A 35 1.76 -13.34 12.33
C ASP A 35 3.13 -12.72 12.01
N SER A 36 3.20 -11.80 11.05
CA SER A 36 4.42 -11.01 10.75
C SER A 36 4.72 -9.95 11.81
N TYR A 37 3.80 -9.70 12.75
CA TYR A 37 3.92 -8.62 13.74
C TYR A 37 4.06 -9.17 15.16
N PRO A 38 4.97 -8.62 15.99
CA PRO A 38 5.09 -8.99 17.41
C PRO A 38 4.01 -8.34 18.29
N PHE A 39 3.01 -7.70 17.70
CA PHE A 39 1.89 -7.01 18.34
C PHE A 39 0.62 -7.17 17.50
N GLU A 40 -0.53 -6.95 18.12
CA GLU A 40 -1.81 -7.02 17.40
C GLU A 40 -1.96 -5.88 16.40
N VAL A 41 -2.32 -6.23 15.18
CA VAL A 41 -2.71 -5.32 14.08
C VAL A 41 -4.13 -5.65 13.63
N MET A 42 -4.89 -4.62 13.32
CA MET A 42 -6.20 -4.81 12.68
C MET A 42 -6.00 -4.91 11.17
N MET A 43 -6.62 -5.90 10.54
CA MET A 43 -6.67 -6.06 9.09
C MET A 43 -8.10 -5.79 8.63
N LEU A 44 -8.29 -4.77 7.79
CA LEU A 44 -9.62 -4.39 7.32
C LEU A 44 -9.67 -4.35 5.79
N ARG A 45 -10.59 -5.10 5.20
CA ARG A 45 -10.88 -5.05 3.77
C ARG A 45 -11.83 -3.89 3.48
N VAL A 46 -11.50 -3.09 2.47
CA VAL A 46 -12.26 -1.89 2.12
C VAL A 46 -13.08 -2.17 0.86
N LYS A 47 -14.39 -2.02 0.97
CA LYS A 47 -15.32 -2.26 -0.15
C LYS A 47 -15.03 -1.32 -1.31
N GLY A 48 -14.90 -1.88 -2.50
CA GLY A 48 -14.55 -1.17 -3.72
C GLY A 48 -13.05 -1.03 -3.98
N ALA A 49 -12.17 -1.37 -3.00
CA ALA A 49 -10.73 -1.37 -3.20
C ALA A 49 -10.29 -2.61 -3.99
N ASN A 50 -9.77 -2.41 -5.18
CA ASN A 50 -9.32 -3.46 -6.09
C ASN A 50 -8.24 -2.92 -7.05
N MET A 51 -7.77 -3.73 -7.99
CA MET A 51 -6.75 -3.34 -8.95
C MET A 51 -7.15 -2.11 -9.78
N ASP A 52 -8.41 -2.02 -10.19
CA ASP A 52 -8.88 -0.88 -10.99
C ASP A 52 -8.86 0.41 -10.17
N THR A 53 -9.52 0.45 -9.03
CA THR A 53 -9.72 1.65 -8.23
C THR A 53 -8.47 2.10 -7.45
N ILE A 54 -7.50 1.22 -7.26
CA ILE A 54 -6.26 1.52 -6.52
C ILE A 54 -5.08 1.77 -7.46
N GLU A 55 -4.97 0.97 -8.53
CA GLU A 55 -3.80 1.03 -9.42
C GLU A 55 -4.12 1.69 -10.75
N ALA A 56 -5.12 1.16 -11.49
CA ALA A 56 -5.37 1.57 -12.87
C ALA A 56 -6.13 2.89 -12.96
N ASN A 57 -7.19 3.08 -12.20
CA ASN A 57 -8.10 4.23 -12.28
C ASN A 57 -8.46 4.79 -10.91
N PRO A 58 -7.49 5.28 -10.12
CA PRO A 58 -7.79 5.89 -8.83
C PRO A 58 -8.75 7.08 -8.99
N CYS A 59 -9.76 7.16 -8.11
CA CYS A 59 -10.86 8.10 -8.23
C CYS A 59 -11.32 8.70 -6.89
N GLN A 60 -12.07 9.80 -6.97
CA GLN A 60 -12.60 10.50 -5.79
C GLN A 60 -13.55 9.61 -4.97
N GLU A 61 -14.40 8.83 -5.63
CA GLU A 61 -15.33 7.92 -4.93
C GLU A 61 -14.58 6.94 -4.00
N MET A 62 -13.45 6.42 -4.45
CA MET A 62 -12.63 5.53 -3.63
C MET A 62 -11.96 6.26 -2.48
N LEU A 63 -11.51 7.51 -2.69
CA LEU A 63 -11.01 8.36 -1.61
C LEU A 63 -12.08 8.58 -0.53
N ASP A 64 -13.31 8.88 -0.93
CA ASP A 64 -14.41 9.13 0.00
C ASP A 64 -14.72 7.88 0.85
N LYS A 65 -14.68 6.70 0.24
CA LYS A 65 -14.82 5.41 0.95
C LYS A 65 -13.69 5.20 1.97
N PHE A 66 -12.46 5.45 1.56
CA PHE A 66 -11.32 5.36 2.48
C PHE A 66 -11.44 6.35 3.63
N ILE A 67 -11.86 7.60 3.38
CA ILE A 67 -12.06 8.62 4.41
C ILE A 67 -13.11 8.15 5.43
N ALA A 68 -14.23 7.61 4.95
CA ALA A 68 -15.27 7.08 5.83
C ALA A 68 -14.74 5.97 6.75
N VAL A 69 -14.00 5.01 6.19
CA VAL A 69 -13.35 3.93 6.94
C VAL A 69 -12.32 4.47 7.94
N CYS A 70 -11.50 5.43 7.55
CA CYS A 70 -10.49 6.01 8.45
C CYS A 70 -11.13 6.74 9.64
N LYS A 71 -12.23 7.45 9.43
CA LYS A 71 -12.99 8.12 10.52
C LYS A 71 -13.57 7.10 11.48
N ASP A 72 -14.19 6.04 10.98
CA ASP A 72 -14.72 4.97 11.82
C ASP A 72 -13.62 4.28 12.65
N LEU A 73 -12.46 4.03 12.05
CA LEU A 73 -11.29 3.48 12.76
C LEU A 73 -10.77 4.43 13.85
N ALA A 74 -10.76 5.73 13.60
CA ALA A 74 -10.37 6.74 14.58
C ALA A 74 -11.31 6.72 15.80
N GLU A 75 -12.63 6.64 15.58
CA GLU A 75 -13.65 6.50 16.63
C GLU A 75 -13.47 5.19 17.43
N GLN A 76 -13.02 4.12 16.79
CA GLN A 76 -12.68 2.86 17.45
C GLN A 76 -11.37 2.91 18.26
N GLY A 77 -10.61 4.01 18.16
CA GLY A 77 -9.38 4.25 18.92
C GLY A 77 -8.10 3.74 18.23
N VAL A 78 -8.16 3.43 16.93
CA VAL A 78 -6.96 3.23 16.10
C VAL A 78 -6.14 4.52 16.08
N LYS A 79 -4.82 4.42 16.06
CA LYS A 79 -3.89 5.57 16.14
C LYS A 79 -3.01 5.71 14.90
N ALA A 80 -2.88 4.64 14.12
CA ALA A 80 -2.15 4.66 12.86
C ALA A 80 -2.85 3.77 11.83
N ILE A 81 -2.91 4.25 10.60
CA ILE A 81 -3.56 3.59 9.48
C ILE A 81 -2.53 3.46 8.35
N THR A 82 -2.36 2.25 7.85
CA THR A 82 -1.55 1.97 6.67
C THR A 82 -2.33 1.13 5.67
N THR A 83 -1.74 0.83 4.52
CA THR A 83 -2.39 0.03 3.47
C THR A 83 -1.47 -1.07 2.97
N SER A 84 -2.02 -2.13 2.42
CA SER A 84 -1.27 -3.25 1.86
C SER A 84 -0.74 -3.00 0.44
N CYS A 85 -1.19 -1.94 -0.23
CA CYS A 85 -0.84 -1.65 -1.61
C CYS A 85 -0.13 -0.31 -1.76
N GLY A 86 1.09 -0.31 -2.31
CA GLY A 86 1.90 0.90 -2.50
C GLY A 86 1.26 1.97 -3.39
N PHE A 87 0.39 1.59 -4.32
CA PHE A 87 -0.33 2.54 -5.18
C PHE A 87 -1.37 3.38 -4.42
N THR A 88 -1.74 3.00 -3.21
CA THR A 88 -2.58 3.81 -2.33
C THR A 88 -1.94 5.16 -1.96
N ALA A 89 -0.64 5.37 -2.27
CA ALA A 89 0.01 6.68 -2.22
C ALA A 89 -0.78 7.78 -2.93
N TYR A 90 -1.54 7.42 -3.96
CA TYR A 90 -2.45 8.35 -4.65
C TYR A 90 -3.43 9.04 -3.71
N TYR A 91 -3.85 8.38 -2.65
CA TYR A 91 -4.84 8.88 -1.68
C TYR A 91 -4.22 9.50 -0.42
N GLN A 92 -2.88 9.50 -0.30
CA GLN A 92 -2.17 9.91 0.92
C GLN A 92 -2.61 11.28 1.46
N GLU A 93 -2.60 12.30 0.62
CA GLU A 93 -2.90 13.67 1.07
C GLU A 93 -4.35 13.81 1.53
N GLY A 94 -5.29 13.24 0.77
CA GLY A 94 -6.72 13.28 1.12
C GLY A 94 -7.02 12.57 2.43
N LEU A 95 -6.39 11.42 2.65
CA LEU A 95 -6.58 10.66 3.89
C LEU A 95 -5.93 11.35 5.09
N ALA A 96 -4.69 11.82 4.96
CA ALA A 96 -4.00 12.51 6.03
C ALA A 96 -4.66 13.83 6.42
N ALA A 97 -5.37 14.48 5.49
CA ALA A 97 -6.15 15.69 5.78
C ALA A 97 -7.52 15.40 6.44
N ALA A 98 -8.03 14.19 6.31
CA ALA A 98 -9.38 13.83 6.75
C ALA A 98 -9.49 13.35 8.20
N VAL A 99 -8.37 12.86 8.78
CA VAL A 99 -8.32 12.32 10.14
C VAL A 99 -7.09 12.82 10.89
N PRO A 100 -7.13 12.97 12.22
CA PRO A 100 -5.98 13.39 13.03
C PRO A 100 -4.98 12.24 13.29
N GLU A 101 -5.33 11.01 13.00
CA GLU A 101 -4.49 9.84 13.17
C GLU A 101 -3.35 9.83 12.14
N LEU A 102 -2.26 9.10 12.46
CA LEU A 102 -1.16 8.89 11.52
C LEU A 102 -1.63 8.04 10.34
N VAL A 103 -1.46 8.56 9.12
CA VAL A 103 -1.77 7.85 7.88
C VAL A 103 -0.50 7.65 7.06
N PHE A 104 -0.19 6.41 6.75
CA PHE A 104 0.98 6.00 5.99
C PHE A 104 0.58 4.99 4.90
N THR A 105 0.15 5.49 3.76
CA THR A 105 -0.48 4.66 2.72
C THR A 105 0.50 3.88 1.85
N SER A 106 1.79 4.20 1.86
CA SER A 106 2.74 3.60 0.92
C SER A 106 4.18 3.69 1.40
N ALA A 107 4.98 2.69 1.08
CA ALA A 107 6.43 2.74 1.23
C ALA A 107 7.09 3.88 0.45
N LEU A 108 6.43 4.43 -0.58
CA LEU A 108 6.91 5.61 -1.31
C LEU A 108 7.17 6.81 -0.38
N LEU A 109 6.42 6.94 0.71
CA LEU A 109 6.61 8.01 1.70
C LEU A 109 7.98 7.96 2.38
N GLN A 110 8.67 6.82 2.33
CA GLN A 110 10.02 6.68 2.88
C GLN A 110 11.10 7.22 1.93
N VAL A 111 10.81 7.36 0.64
CA VAL A 111 11.81 7.70 -0.38
C VAL A 111 12.55 9.00 -0.06
N PRO A 112 11.88 10.14 0.25
CA PRO A 112 12.60 11.39 0.57
C PRO A 112 13.51 11.25 1.79
N PHE A 113 13.08 10.49 2.78
CA PHE A 113 13.85 10.21 3.98
C PHE A 113 15.10 9.37 3.64
N VAL A 114 14.94 8.31 2.85
CA VAL A 114 16.04 7.45 2.42
C VAL A 114 17.02 8.23 1.52
N GLN A 115 16.53 9.07 0.61
CA GLN A 115 17.37 9.94 -0.21
C GLN A 115 18.26 10.84 0.66
N THR A 116 17.70 11.42 1.72
CA THR A 116 18.46 12.20 2.69
C THR A 116 19.55 11.36 3.38
N MET A 117 19.24 10.11 3.73
CA MET A 117 20.19 9.22 4.42
C MET A 117 21.37 8.79 3.54
N VAL A 118 21.10 8.49 2.28
CA VAL A 118 22.14 7.95 1.37
C VAL A 118 22.99 9.05 0.73
N GLY A 119 22.52 10.29 0.76
CA GLY A 119 23.22 11.45 0.22
C GLY A 119 23.19 11.57 -1.31
N PRO A 120 23.78 12.64 -1.87
CA PRO A 120 23.57 13.07 -3.26
C PRO A 120 24.27 12.20 -4.31
N ASN A 121 25.14 11.30 -3.92
CA ASN A 121 25.89 10.45 -4.86
C ASN A 121 25.31 9.04 -5.05
N ARG A 122 24.14 8.78 -4.49
CA ARG A 122 23.50 7.47 -4.54
C ARG A 122 22.06 7.60 -5.04
N LYS A 123 21.58 6.53 -5.64
CA LYS A 123 20.19 6.42 -6.11
C LYS A 123 19.39 5.54 -5.16
N VAL A 124 18.12 5.89 -4.99
CA VAL A 124 17.14 5.09 -4.27
C VAL A 124 16.32 4.31 -5.30
N ALA A 125 16.28 2.99 -5.15
CA ALA A 125 15.47 2.14 -6.00
C ALA A 125 14.09 1.89 -5.36
N VAL A 126 13.05 2.09 -6.16
CA VAL A 126 11.66 1.73 -5.86
C VAL A 126 11.31 0.50 -6.68
N LEU A 127 11.05 -0.62 -6.01
CA LEU A 127 10.46 -1.80 -6.64
C LEU A 127 8.93 -1.65 -6.60
N THR A 128 8.30 -1.74 -7.76
CA THR A 128 6.84 -1.66 -7.87
C THR A 128 6.30 -2.85 -8.66
N ALA A 129 5.07 -3.24 -8.35
CA ALA A 129 4.39 -4.32 -9.06
C ALA A 129 4.29 -4.05 -10.56
N ASN A 130 3.89 -2.83 -10.93
CA ASN A 130 3.80 -2.39 -12.31
C ASN A 130 4.13 -0.89 -12.41
N LYS A 131 5.27 -0.55 -13.03
CA LYS A 131 5.69 0.85 -13.22
C LYS A 131 4.72 1.68 -14.07
N ASN A 132 3.95 1.03 -14.96
CA ASN A 132 3.00 1.72 -15.83
C ASN A 132 1.78 2.28 -15.05
N HIS A 133 1.50 1.73 -13.87
CA HIS A 133 0.49 2.24 -12.95
C HIS A 133 1.05 3.27 -11.95
N LEU A 134 2.38 3.39 -11.84
CA LEU A 134 3.02 4.38 -10.97
C LEU A 134 3.06 5.74 -11.66
N ARG A 135 2.06 6.55 -11.42
CA ARG A 135 1.89 7.89 -12.02
C ARG A 135 2.68 8.94 -11.26
N GLU A 136 2.86 10.10 -11.92
CA GLU A 136 3.53 11.25 -11.32
C GLU A 136 2.83 11.71 -10.02
N GLU A 137 1.50 11.62 -9.94
CA GLU A 137 0.73 11.99 -8.77
C GLU A 137 1.09 11.15 -7.52
N HIS A 138 1.43 9.87 -7.70
CA HIS A 138 1.90 9.04 -6.58
C HIS A 138 3.20 9.58 -5.99
N LEU A 139 4.13 9.97 -6.85
CA LEU A 139 5.43 10.51 -6.45
C LEU A 139 5.28 11.88 -5.80
N GLN A 140 4.43 12.75 -6.36
CA GLN A 140 4.16 14.09 -5.82
C GLN A 140 3.51 14.02 -4.44
N ARG A 141 2.50 13.15 -4.27
CA ARG A 141 1.79 12.97 -2.99
C ARG A 141 2.65 12.27 -1.93
N ALA A 142 3.64 11.50 -2.36
CA ALA A 142 4.69 10.98 -1.49
C ALA A 142 5.83 11.98 -1.23
N LYS A 143 5.73 13.23 -1.74
CA LYS A 143 6.72 14.30 -1.58
C LYS A 143 8.11 13.94 -2.15
N ILE A 144 8.16 13.04 -3.12
CA ILE A 144 9.39 12.71 -3.81
C ILE A 144 9.65 13.81 -4.84
N THR A 145 10.60 14.69 -4.58
CA THR A 145 10.95 15.82 -5.45
C THR A 145 12.23 15.56 -6.27
N ASP A 146 13.17 14.85 -5.71
CA ASP A 146 14.40 14.46 -6.40
C ASP A 146 14.17 13.22 -7.26
N ARG A 147 14.05 13.44 -8.58
CA ARG A 147 13.86 12.39 -9.58
C ARG A 147 15.17 11.86 -10.15
N ASP A 148 16.22 12.65 -10.12
CA ASP A 148 17.52 12.29 -10.71
C ASP A 148 18.19 11.15 -9.93
N HIS A 149 17.92 11.10 -8.62
CA HIS A 149 18.39 10.03 -7.73
C HIS A 149 17.35 8.94 -7.45
N LEU A 150 16.32 8.83 -8.29
CA LEU A 150 15.30 7.79 -8.21
C LEU A 150 15.43 6.78 -9.35
N VAL A 151 15.36 5.50 -9.04
CA VAL A 151 15.27 4.41 -10.02
C VAL A 151 13.99 3.63 -9.77
N ILE A 152 13.13 3.49 -10.77
CA ILE A 152 11.89 2.72 -10.67
C ILE A 152 12.07 1.40 -11.42
N LEU A 153 11.96 0.29 -10.68
CA LEU A 153 12.06 -1.07 -11.19
C LEU A 153 10.68 -1.72 -11.15
N SER A 154 10.27 -2.29 -12.28
CA SER A 154 8.99 -2.98 -12.42
C SER A 154 9.16 -4.49 -12.23
N LEU A 155 8.30 -5.09 -11.43
CA LEU A 155 8.21 -6.53 -11.31
C LEU A 155 7.32 -7.15 -12.40
N HIS A 156 6.47 -6.34 -13.04
CA HIS A 156 5.51 -6.80 -14.05
C HIS A 156 6.16 -7.62 -15.19
N ASP A 157 7.36 -7.21 -15.58
CA ASP A 157 8.11 -7.85 -16.67
C ASP A 157 8.94 -9.08 -16.19
N GLN A 158 8.89 -9.40 -14.90
CA GLN A 158 9.58 -10.56 -14.36
C GLN A 158 8.71 -11.82 -14.52
N PRO A 159 9.27 -12.95 -15.03
CA PRO A 159 8.48 -14.14 -15.35
C PRO A 159 7.65 -14.65 -14.16
N GLU A 160 8.25 -14.78 -12.98
CA GLU A 160 7.57 -15.30 -11.79
C GLU A 160 6.49 -14.36 -11.27
N TRP A 161 6.76 -13.05 -11.27
CA TRP A 161 5.75 -12.06 -10.89
C TRP A 161 4.61 -11.99 -11.90
N GLY A 162 4.93 -12.10 -13.20
CA GLY A 162 3.95 -12.10 -14.28
C GLY A 162 2.97 -13.28 -14.19
N ARG A 163 3.38 -14.42 -13.65
CA ARG A 163 2.51 -15.60 -13.42
C ARG A 163 1.31 -15.30 -12.53
N ILE A 164 1.43 -14.37 -11.58
CA ILE A 164 0.30 -13.94 -10.73
C ILE A 164 -0.89 -13.50 -11.57
N TYR A 165 -0.64 -12.85 -12.70
CA TYR A 165 -1.68 -12.30 -13.59
C TYR A 165 -2.07 -13.25 -14.72
N THR A 166 -1.12 -14.01 -15.25
CA THR A 166 -1.35 -14.92 -16.38
C THR A 166 -1.87 -16.29 -15.95
N HIS A 167 -1.51 -16.73 -14.76
CA HIS A 167 -1.89 -18.02 -14.18
C HIS A 167 -2.37 -17.85 -12.73
N PRO A 168 -3.43 -17.04 -12.50
CA PRO A 168 -3.81 -16.59 -11.16
C PRO A 168 -4.27 -17.71 -10.22
N ASN A 169 -4.59 -18.89 -10.75
CA ASN A 169 -5.06 -20.05 -9.99
C ASN A 169 -3.97 -21.11 -9.75
N GLU A 170 -2.75 -20.87 -10.24
CA GLU A 170 -1.65 -21.80 -9.99
C GLU A 170 -1.03 -21.55 -8.61
N GLU A 171 -0.57 -22.65 -7.99
CA GLU A 171 0.24 -22.54 -6.77
C GLU A 171 1.67 -22.16 -7.14
N PHE A 172 2.29 -21.37 -6.27
CA PHE A 172 3.73 -21.09 -6.33
C PHE A 172 4.47 -22.11 -5.48
N ASP A 173 5.60 -22.58 -6.00
CA ASP A 173 6.52 -23.45 -5.26
C ASP A 173 7.35 -22.65 -4.25
#